data_190f9317874eb733829928223a3eb310
#
_entry.id   190f9317874eb733829928223a3eb310
#
_cell.length_a   1.000
_cell.length_b   1.000
_cell.length_c   1.000
_cell.angle_alpha   90.00
_cell.angle_beta   90.00
_cell.angle_gamma   90.00
#
_symmetry.space_group_name_H-M   'P 1'
#
loop_
_entity.id
_entity.type
_entity.pdbx_description
1 polymer ?
#
loop_
_entity_poly.entity_id
_entity_poly.type
_entity_poly.pdbx_seq_one_letter_code
_entity_poly.pdbx_strand_id
1 'polypeptide(L)'
;MRQDKWYRLRAGNLPLTRKGRIARKVEKFVKRNSLYQFHYVIENGAKVERVDYYPTIDYMERKADNEFLVRIRMDGTMRSERFRDMEQELADMFKTVCIGKCEERGYLIYHFERTKQEQKRIYSHTDIQIAGETEIVFSGIAWDWRKCPHLLLVGNTGSGKTQTAQYIISCLLNQGTRVIYCDPKNDDDMRLFMQVNPSVRYVTKENEIAKVVRETEEEVRLRERDLQNIGIDEAEFNPVFLFFDELIAFSKIAEKKTYDETQRRLASIVVTGRSKRIYVGLILQRPDTSFVEGAIRDNLSCRICMGQMSDAAYKMAFGSDFAHVKNNRHEIGAGLIFRQGVDTKPREFLTPYIEKGALNRE
;
A
#
# COMPACT_ATOMS: atom_id res chain seq x y z
N MET A 1 1.98 17.69 11.45
CA MET A 1 2.35 17.22 10.11
C MET A 1 3.42 18.14 9.52
N ARG A 2 4.67 17.68 9.32
CA ARG A 2 5.66 18.44 8.56
C ARG A 2 5.31 18.28 7.09
N GLN A 3 4.88 19.37 6.43
CA GLN A 3 4.63 19.36 4.99
C GLN A 3 5.87 18.89 4.23
N ASP A 4 5.69 17.91 3.34
CA ASP A 4 6.72 17.46 2.41
C ASP A 4 7.19 18.64 1.56
N LYS A 5 8.47 18.98 1.68
CA LYS A 5 9.02 20.18 1.05
C LYS A 5 9.94 19.84 -0.11
N TRP A 6 9.68 20.44 -1.27
CA TRP A 6 10.54 20.35 -2.43
C TRP A 6 11.83 21.17 -2.24
N TYR A 7 12.96 20.60 -2.63
CA TYR A 7 14.28 21.24 -2.59
C TYR A 7 14.86 21.34 -3.98
N ARG A 8 15.19 22.56 -4.43
CA ARG A 8 15.83 22.80 -5.70
C ARG A 8 17.25 22.22 -5.70
N LEU A 9 17.58 21.39 -6.70
CA LEU A 9 18.92 20.88 -6.94
C LEU A 9 19.62 21.83 -7.94
N ARG A 10 20.48 22.69 -7.44
CA ARG A 10 21.22 23.63 -8.26
C ARG A 10 22.66 23.15 -8.47
N ALA A 11 23.24 23.46 -9.67
CA ALA A 11 24.68 23.32 -9.93
C ALA A 11 25.46 24.36 -9.12
N GLY A 12 26.67 24.03 -8.69
CA GLY A 12 27.59 24.96 -8.03
C GLY A 12 28.14 24.44 -6.68
N ASN A 13 28.69 25.34 -5.87
CA ASN A 13 29.31 25.01 -4.58
C ASN A 13 28.25 24.48 -3.59
N LEU A 14 28.17 23.15 -3.48
CA LEU A 14 27.14 22.45 -2.71
C LEU A 14 27.74 21.99 -1.38
N PRO A 15 27.03 22.19 -0.25
CA PRO A 15 27.48 21.79 1.06
C PRO A 15 27.67 20.27 1.15
N LEU A 16 28.52 19.79 2.06
CA LEU A 16 28.76 18.33 2.31
C LEU A 16 27.59 17.59 2.94
N THR A 17 26.41 18.17 2.94
CA THR A 17 25.18 17.56 3.41
C THR A 17 24.68 16.45 2.48
N ARG A 18 23.73 15.64 2.94
CA ARG A 18 23.06 14.61 2.13
C ARG A 18 22.43 15.21 0.85
N LYS A 19 21.78 16.37 0.96
CA LYS A 19 21.16 17.09 -0.17
C LYS A 19 22.23 17.55 -1.16
N GLY A 20 23.36 18.05 -0.70
CA GLY A 20 24.48 18.43 -1.55
C GLY A 20 25.12 17.24 -2.28
N ARG A 21 25.14 16.05 -1.66
CA ARG A 21 25.59 14.81 -2.34
C ARG A 21 24.63 14.40 -3.47
N ILE A 22 23.32 14.52 -3.25
CA ILE A 22 22.29 14.25 -4.27
C ILE A 22 22.44 15.27 -5.42
N ALA A 23 22.53 16.55 -5.11
CA ALA A 23 22.68 17.58 -6.13
C ALA A 23 23.94 17.41 -7.00
N ARG A 24 25.08 17.00 -6.41
CA ARG A 24 26.30 16.65 -7.17
C ARG A 24 26.12 15.44 -8.08
N LYS A 25 25.36 14.42 -7.64
CA LYS A 25 25.04 13.27 -8.52
C LYS A 25 24.22 13.73 -9.72
N VAL A 26 23.17 14.51 -9.47
CA VAL A 26 22.30 15.04 -10.51
C VAL A 26 23.07 15.96 -11.46
N GLU A 27 23.94 16.84 -10.95
CA GLU A 27 24.79 17.70 -11.79
C GLU A 27 25.69 16.88 -12.72
N LYS A 28 26.38 15.86 -12.19
CA LYS A 28 27.19 14.94 -13.01
C LYS A 28 26.37 14.23 -14.07
N PHE A 29 25.16 13.81 -13.72
CA PHE A 29 24.24 13.14 -14.63
C PHE A 29 23.81 14.07 -15.77
N VAL A 30 23.37 15.29 -15.45
CA VAL A 30 22.98 16.31 -16.43
C VAL A 30 24.12 16.62 -17.39
N LYS A 31 25.34 16.77 -16.89
CA LYS A 31 26.52 17.03 -17.73
C LYS A 31 26.88 15.86 -18.63
N ARG A 32 26.91 14.63 -18.10
CA ARG A 32 27.23 13.41 -18.86
C ARG A 32 26.26 13.14 -19.99
N ASN A 33 24.98 13.43 -19.78
CA ASN A 33 23.91 13.18 -20.76
C ASN A 33 23.64 14.39 -21.67
N SER A 34 24.49 15.45 -21.60
CA SER A 34 24.34 16.67 -22.41
C SER A 34 22.94 17.30 -22.30
N LEU A 35 22.37 17.29 -21.08
CA LEU A 35 21.05 17.85 -20.78
C LEU A 35 21.08 19.32 -20.40
N TYR A 36 22.24 19.98 -20.53
CA TYR A 36 22.42 21.40 -20.32
C TYR A 36 23.01 22.04 -21.59
N GLN A 37 23.01 23.38 -21.65
CA GLN A 37 23.63 24.13 -22.74
C GLN A 37 24.58 25.14 -22.15
N PHE A 38 25.73 25.34 -22.83
CA PHE A 38 26.73 26.31 -22.44
C PHE A 38 27.48 26.80 -23.67
N HIS A 39 28.11 27.94 -23.52
CA HIS A 39 29.11 28.46 -24.46
C HIS A 39 30.36 28.89 -23.69
N TYR A 40 31.46 29.07 -24.41
CA TYR A 40 32.69 29.57 -23.82
C TYR A 40 32.85 31.07 -24.07
N VAL A 41 33.26 31.80 -23.05
CA VAL A 41 33.68 33.19 -23.11
C VAL A 41 35.14 33.32 -22.64
N ILE A 42 35.86 34.31 -23.12
CA ILE A 42 37.22 34.59 -22.65
C ILE A 42 37.11 35.70 -21.60
N GLU A 43 37.43 35.40 -20.35
CA GLU A 43 37.47 36.33 -19.24
C GLU A 43 38.90 36.34 -18.66
N ASN A 44 39.51 37.52 -18.62
CA ASN A 44 40.89 37.68 -18.13
C ASN A 44 41.92 36.74 -18.78
N GLY A 45 41.76 36.45 -20.08
CA GLY A 45 42.64 35.54 -20.83
C GLY A 45 42.35 34.02 -20.60
N ALA A 46 41.41 33.66 -19.74
CA ALA A 46 41.02 32.31 -19.48
C ALA A 46 39.68 31.97 -20.19
N LYS A 47 39.60 30.74 -20.70
CA LYS A 47 38.37 30.20 -21.31
C LYS A 47 37.41 29.77 -20.19
N VAL A 48 36.28 30.48 -20.03
CA VAL A 48 35.25 30.22 -18.99
C VAL A 48 33.98 29.72 -19.62
N GLU A 49 33.42 28.66 -19.03
CA GLU A 49 32.10 28.07 -19.41
C GLU A 49 30.98 28.94 -18.87
N ARG A 50 30.13 29.46 -19.75
CA ARG A 50 28.86 30.15 -19.40
C ARG A 50 27.69 29.25 -19.74
N VAL A 51 26.86 28.94 -18.71
CA VAL A 51 25.71 28.07 -18.85
C VAL A 51 24.50 28.84 -19.34
N ASP A 52 23.97 28.51 -20.51
CA ASP A 52 22.79 29.11 -21.12
C ASP A 52 21.50 28.47 -20.66
N TYR A 53 21.55 27.15 -20.48
CA TYR A 53 20.40 26.34 -20.04
C TYR A 53 20.85 25.26 -19.06
N TYR A 54 20.09 25.12 -17.98
CA TYR A 54 20.23 24.06 -17.03
C TYR A 54 18.83 23.62 -16.58
N PRO A 55 18.49 22.30 -16.60
CA PRO A 55 17.16 21.82 -16.25
C PRO A 55 16.82 22.15 -14.79
N THR A 56 15.57 22.53 -14.57
CA THR A 56 15.04 22.75 -13.24
C THR A 56 14.65 21.40 -12.64
N ILE A 57 15.41 20.96 -11.65
CA ILE A 57 15.23 19.67 -10.98
C ILE A 57 15.05 19.91 -9.48
N ASP A 58 13.98 19.39 -8.92
CA ASP A 58 13.70 19.44 -7.49
C ASP A 58 13.66 18.01 -6.90
N TYR A 59 13.95 17.92 -5.62
CA TYR A 59 13.98 16.67 -4.85
C TYR A 59 13.13 16.80 -3.60
N MET A 60 12.40 15.74 -3.25
CA MET A 60 11.60 15.66 -2.04
C MET A 60 11.73 14.28 -1.40
N GLU A 61 11.85 14.22 -0.08
CA GLU A 61 11.88 12.99 0.68
C GLU A 61 10.50 12.69 1.29
N ARG A 62 9.96 11.51 1.02
CA ARG A 62 8.82 10.93 1.73
C ARG A 62 9.33 9.87 2.71
N LYS A 63 9.61 10.29 3.93
CA LYS A 63 10.21 9.39 4.93
C LYS A 63 9.28 8.26 5.37
N ALA A 64 7.98 8.54 5.45
CA ALA A 64 6.98 7.55 5.85
C ALA A 64 6.91 6.37 4.87
N ASP A 65 7.06 6.66 3.57
CA ASP A 65 6.94 5.66 2.51
C ASP A 65 8.30 5.07 2.07
N ASN A 66 9.40 5.41 2.75
CA ASN A 66 10.77 5.05 2.32
C ASN A 66 11.07 5.45 0.87
N GLU A 67 10.51 6.57 0.43
CA GLU A 67 10.61 7.09 -0.92
C GLU A 67 11.33 8.43 -1.00
N PHE A 68 11.73 8.73 -2.21
CA PHE A 68 12.03 10.10 -2.61
C PHE A 68 11.50 10.37 -4.01
N LEU A 69 11.16 11.62 -4.26
CA LEU A 69 10.67 12.08 -5.55
C LEU A 69 11.68 13.03 -6.17
N VAL A 70 11.81 12.92 -7.47
CA VAL A 70 12.55 13.87 -8.29
C VAL A 70 11.58 14.42 -9.32
N ARG A 71 11.38 15.74 -9.33
CA ARG A 71 10.59 16.39 -10.36
C ARG A 71 11.46 17.26 -11.25
N ILE A 72 11.15 17.25 -12.52
CA ILE A 72 11.84 17.96 -13.57
C ILE A 72 10.83 18.86 -14.27
N ARG A 73 11.13 20.16 -14.39
CA ARG A 73 10.24 21.08 -15.09
C ARG A 73 10.28 20.79 -16.59
N MET A 74 9.10 20.56 -17.15
CA MET A 74 8.90 20.40 -18.58
C MET A 74 8.66 21.78 -19.18
N ASP A 75 9.67 22.31 -19.88
CA ASP A 75 9.66 23.65 -20.47
C ASP A 75 9.47 23.65 -22.00
N GLY A 76 9.16 22.46 -22.56
CA GLY A 76 8.94 22.27 -23.99
C GLY A 76 10.22 22.22 -24.82
N THR A 77 11.42 22.29 -24.21
CA THR A 77 12.66 22.12 -24.94
C THR A 77 12.92 20.64 -25.24
N MET A 78 13.64 20.35 -26.34
CA MET A 78 14.07 18.98 -26.65
C MET A 78 14.87 18.35 -25.51
N ARG A 79 15.54 19.13 -24.67
CA ARG A 79 16.30 18.64 -23.52
C ARG A 79 15.41 18.23 -22.37
N SER A 80 14.32 18.96 -22.10
CA SER A 80 13.35 18.58 -21.09
C SER A 80 12.58 17.33 -21.53
N GLU A 81 12.23 17.22 -22.81
CA GLU A 81 11.53 16.05 -23.36
C GLU A 81 12.36 14.76 -23.22
N ARG A 82 13.67 14.82 -23.33
CA ARG A 82 14.54 13.63 -23.15
C ARG A 82 14.41 12.99 -21.77
N PHE A 83 14.02 13.74 -20.75
CA PHE A 83 13.81 13.16 -19.42
C PHE A 83 12.64 12.16 -19.38
N ARG A 84 11.73 12.18 -20.38
CA ARG A 84 10.61 11.23 -20.41
C ARG A 84 11.04 9.76 -20.46
N ASP A 85 12.18 9.51 -21.08
CA ASP A 85 12.69 8.16 -21.35
C ASP A 85 13.93 7.82 -20.50
N MET A 86 14.25 8.61 -19.48
CA MET A 86 15.43 8.42 -18.64
C MET A 86 15.14 7.75 -17.28
N GLU A 87 14.11 6.95 -17.23
CA GLU A 87 13.66 6.27 -16.00
C GLU A 87 14.75 5.35 -15.44
N GLN A 88 15.33 4.52 -16.30
CA GLN A 88 16.35 3.55 -15.90
C GLN A 88 17.68 4.23 -15.56
N GLU A 89 18.11 5.21 -16.33
CA GLU A 89 19.35 5.93 -16.10
C GLU A 89 19.32 6.75 -14.80
N LEU A 90 18.16 7.34 -14.47
CA LEU A 90 17.95 8.01 -13.19
C LEU A 90 17.97 7.02 -12.03
N ALA A 91 17.32 5.85 -12.19
CA ALA A 91 17.33 4.79 -11.19
C ALA A 91 18.75 4.29 -10.92
N ASP A 92 19.54 4.05 -11.95
CA ASP A 92 20.94 3.62 -11.85
C ASP A 92 21.83 4.68 -11.20
N MET A 93 21.64 5.97 -11.55
CA MET A 93 22.35 7.08 -10.93
C MET A 93 22.11 7.13 -9.40
N PHE A 94 20.87 6.92 -8.99
CA PHE A 94 20.51 6.89 -7.56
C PHE A 94 20.82 5.56 -6.89
N LYS A 95 21.13 4.50 -7.64
CA LYS A 95 21.28 3.10 -7.19
C LYS A 95 20.00 2.61 -6.49
N THR A 96 18.90 2.76 -7.16
CA THR A 96 17.55 2.50 -6.64
C THR A 96 16.64 1.98 -7.75
N VAL A 97 15.35 1.80 -7.43
CA VAL A 97 14.32 1.41 -8.38
C VAL A 97 13.34 2.56 -8.58
N CYS A 98 13.01 2.90 -9.81
CA CYS A 98 11.91 3.79 -10.12
C CYS A 98 10.59 3.02 -9.96
N ILE A 99 9.76 3.46 -9.02
CA ILE A 99 8.49 2.82 -8.67
C ILE A 99 7.27 3.51 -9.28
N GLY A 100 7.46 4.68 -9.88
CA GLY A 100 6.39 5.40 -10.56
C GLY A 100 6.87 6.62 -11.31
N LYS A 101 6.06 7.05 -12.28
CA LYS A 101 6.24 8.27 -13.07
C LYS A 101 4.89 8.92 -13.33
N CYS A 102 4.78 10.22 -13.14
CA CYS A 102 3.57 10.98 -13.49
C CYS A 102 3.93 12.39 -13.94
N GLU A 103 3.00 13.06 -14.60
CA GLU A 103 3.09 14.48 -14.93
C GLU A 103 2.06 15.27 -14.16
N GLU A 104 2.49 16.35 -13.54
CA GLU A 104 1.62 17.26 -12.80
C GLU A 104 2.10 18.70 -12.92
N ARG A 105 1.20 19.61 -13.34
CA ARG A 105 1.43 21.06 -13.37
C ARG A 105 2.73 21.49 -14.09
N GLY A 106 3.05 20.82 -15.22
CA GLY A 106 4.24 21.10 -16.01
C GLY A 106 5.54 20.54 -15.42
N TYR A 107 5.44 19.57 -14.52
CA TYR A 107 6.56 18.80 -14.02
C TYR A 107 6.40 17.33 -14.33
N LEU A 108 7.46 16.70 -14.78
CA LEU A 108 7.62 15.25 -14.82
C LEU A 108 8.17 14.79 -13.46
N ILE A 109 7.46 13.93 -12.78
CA ILE A 109 7.78 13.48 -11.42
C ILE A 109 8.11 11.99 -11.47
N TYR A 110 9.31 11.65 -11.00
CA TYR A 110 9.77 10.29 -10.80
C TYR A 110 9.72 9.94 -9.32
N HIS A 111 9.19 8.76 -9.02
CA HIS A 111 9.14 8.18 -7.68
C HIS A 111 10.19 7.07 -7.56
N PHE A 112 11.08 7.18 -6.58
CA PHE A 112 12.14 6.23 -6.34
C PHE A 112 12.03 5.62 -4.94
N GLU A 113 12.27 4.33 -4.83
CA GLU A 113 12.45 3.65 -3.55
C GLU A 113 13.86 3.93 -2.99
N ARG A 114 14.01 4.06 -1.66
CA ARG A 114 15.28 4.49 -1.06
C ARG A 114 16.30 3.41 -0.87
N THR A 115 15.83 2.27 -0.43
CA THR A 115 16.65 1.11 -0.05
C THR A 115 15.89 -0.16 -0.34
N LYS A 116 16.60 -1.24 -0.65
CA LYS A 116 15.99 -2.58 -0.66
C LYS A 116 15.37 -2.80 0.73
N GLN A 117 14.09 -3.08 0.75
CA GLN A 117 13.37 -3.33 1.99
C GLN A 117 13.92 -4.60 2.63
N GLU A 118 14.31 -4.52 3.90
CA GLU A 118 14.68 -5.67 4.71
C GLU A 118 13.48 -6.12 5.54
N GLN A 119 13.34 -7.42 5.71
CA GLN A 119 12.28 -7.99 6.52
C GLN A 119 12.58 -7.71 8.00
N LYS A 120 11.75 -6.88 8.63
CA LYS A 120 11.81 -6.69 10.07
C LYS A 120 11.38 -7.97 10.77
N ARG A 121 11.96 -8.27 11.93
CA ARG A 121 11.53 -9.35 12.80
C ARG A 121 10.74 -8.79 13.97
N ILE A 122 9.63 -9.45 14.29
CA ILE A 122 8.77 -9.14 15.43
C ILE A 122 8.90 -10.29 16.43
N TYR A 123 9.39 -9.97 17.59
CA TYR A 123 9.59 -10.91 18.70
C TYR A 123 8.49 -10.79 19.75
N SER A 124 7.77 -9.68 19.78
CA SER A 124 6.67 -9.41 20.70
C SER A 124 5.65 -8.44 20.06
N HIS A 125 4.42 -8.45 20.57
CA HIS A 125 3.39 -7.51 20.11
C HIS A 125 3.79 -6.04 20.33
N THR A 126 4.68 -5.75 21.28
CA THR A 126 5.22 -4.40 21.52
C THR A 126 6.18 -3.91 20.44
N ASP A 127 6.74 -4.82 19.62
CA ASP A 127 7.58 -4.45 18.49
C ASP A 127 6.78 -3.93 17.29
N ILE A 128 5.45 -4.08 17.32
CA ILE A 128 4.56 -3.55 16.29
C ILE A 128 4.55 -2.05 16.39
N GLN A 129 5.15 -1.39 15.41
CA GLN A 129 5.19 0.07 15.35
C GLN A 129 3.82 0.62 14.96
N ILE A 130 3.21 1.39 15.85
CA ILE A 130 2.04 2.21 15.53
C ILE A 130 2.58 3.49 14.88
N ALA A 131 2.42 3.60 13.55
CA ALA A 131 2.88 4.76 12.80
C ALA A 131 1.87 5.92 12.82
N GLY A 132 0.63 5.63 13.16
CA GLY A 132 -0.50 6.57 13.26
C GLY A 132 -1.75 5.84 13.72
N GLU A 133 -2.84 6.57 13.94
CA GLU A 133 -4.11 6.00 14.42
C GLU A 133 -4.76 5.02 13.43
N THR A 134 -4.42 5.12 12.15
CA THR A 134 -5.03 4.38 11.05
C THR A 134 -4.02 3.78 10.08
N GLU A 135 -2.73 3.78 10.41
CA GLU A 135 -1.67 3.33 9.51
C GLU A 135 -1.09 1.98 9.93
N ILE A 136 -1.04 1.05 8.98
CA ILE A 136 -0.33 -0.23 9.09
C ILE A 136 0.94 -0.14 8.26
N VAL A 137 2.10 -0.35 8.87
CA VAL A 137 3.40 -0.20 8.21
C VAL A 137 4.00 -1.55 7.90
N PHE A 138 4.05 -1.89 6.62
CA PHE A 138 4.91 -2.93 6.08
C PHE A 138 6.34 -2.38 5.90
N SER A 139 7.28 -3.19 5.45
CA SER A 139 8.65 -2.71 5.23
C SER A 139 8.69 -1.59 4.19
N GLY A 140 8.66 -0.34 4.67
CA GLY A 140 8.76 0.88 3.85
C GLY A 140 7.47 1.35 3.18
N ILE A 141 6.35 0.68 3.38
CA ILE A 141 5.04 1.08 2.86
C ILE A 141 4.05 1.17 4.00
N ALA A 142 3.36 2.31 4.11
CA ALA A 142 2.25 2.48 5.05
C ALA A 142 0.90 2.35 4.32
N TRP A 143 -0.01 1.61 4.91
CA TRP A 143 -1.40 1.54 4.50
C TRP A 143 -2.27 2.26 5.51
N ASP A 144 -2.79 3.41 5.13
CA ASP A 144 -3.82 4.13 5.87
C ASP A 144 -5.19 3.54 5.49
N TRP A 145 -5.75 2.67 6.37
CA TRP A 145 -6.99 1.95 6.10
C TRP A 145 -8.24 2.84 6.15
N ARG A 146 -8.13 4.07 6.64
CA ARG A 146 -9.21 5.06 6.57
C ARG A 146 -9.27 5.74 5.20
N LYS A 147 -8.11 6.03 4.61
CA LYS A 147 -8.02 6.62 3.26
C LYS A 147 -8.20 5.60 2.16
N CYS A 148 -7.63 4.40 2.32
CA CYS A 148 -7.80 3.26 1.42
C CYS A 148 -8.58 2.16 2.13
N PRO A 149 -9.92 2.29 2.24
CA PRO A 149 -10.77 1.37 2.99
C PRO A 149 -10.88 0.03 2.28
N HIS A 150 -11.23 -0.96 3.09
CA HIS A 150 -11.39 -2.35 2.68
C HIS A 150 -10.11 -2.95 2.12
N LEU A 151 -9.94 -4.24 2.36
CA LEU A 151 -8.74 -4.99 1.99
C LEU A 151 -9.10 -6.19 1.12
N LEU A 152 -8.36 -6.39 0.04
CA LEU A 152 -8.23 -7.66 -0.65
C LEU A 152 -6.84 -8.23 -0.39
N LEU A 153 -6.74 -9.35 0.30
CA LEU A 153 -5.49 -10.07 0.54
C LEU A 153 -5.53 -11.42 -0.17
N VAL A 154 -4.70 -11.57 -1.18
CA VAL A 154 -4.64 -12.77 -2.00
C VAL A 154 -3.27 -13.41 -1.92
N GLY A 155 -3.18 -14.73 -1.96
CA GLY A 155 -1.90 -15.42 -1.99
C GLY A 155 -2.02 -16.93 -1.99
N ASN A 156 -1.09 -17.57 -2.66
CA ASN A 156 -0.97 -19.02 -2.68
C ASN A 156 -0.59 -19.57 -1.30
N THR A 157 -0.81 -20.86 -1.08
CA THR A 157 -0.35 -21.56 0.11
C THR A 157 1.17 -21.38 0.27
N GLY A 158 1.64 -21.08 1.48
CA GLY A 158 3.05 -20.87 1.78
C GLY A 158 3.60 -19.48 1.44
N SER A 159 2.79 -18.56 0.88
CA SER A 159 3.23 -17.19 0.56
C SER A 159 3.39 -16.25 1.77
N GLY A 160 2.94 -16.67 2.96
CA GLY A 160 2.92 -15.84 4.17
C GLY A 160 1.61 -15.08 4.38
N LYS A 161 0.53 -15.46 3.68
CA LYS A 161 -0.79 -14.81 3.77
C LYS A 161 -1.34 -14.81 5.21
N THR A 162 -1.33 -15.95 5.91
CA THR A 162 -1.80 -16.07 7.29
C THR A 162 -0.99 -15.15 8.24
N GLN A 163 0.34 -15.13 8.13
CA GLN A 163 1.19 -14.23 8.90
C GLN A 163 0.89 -12.75 8.61
N THR A 164 0.63 -12.41 7.34
CA THR A 164 0.26 -11.05 6.97
C THR A 164 -1.09 -10.65 7.57
N ALA A 165 -2.07 -11.56 7.57
CA ALA A 165 -3.37 -11.32 8.22
C ALA A 165 -3.22 -11.14 9.74
N GLN A 166 -2.43 -11.99 10.41
CA GLN A 166 -2.14 -11.89 11.84
C GLN A 166 -1.45 -10.55 12.18
N TYR A 167 -0.49 -10.13 11.36
CA TYR A 167 0.17 -8.83 11.52
C TYR A 167 -0.81 -7.66 11.39
N ILE A 168 -1.66 -7.66 10.36
CA ILE A 168 -2.68 -6.63 10.14
C ILE A 168 -3.66 -6.59 11.32
N ILE A 169 -4.16 -7.74 11.76
CA ILE A 169 -5.08 -7.84 12.91
C ILE A 169 -4.43 -7.27 14.17
N SER A 170 -3.17 -7.63 14.43
CA SER A 170 -2.45 -7.12 15.62
C SER A 170 -2.26 -5.61 15.58
N CYS A 171 -1.97 -5.04 14.39
CA CYS A 171 -1.92 -3.58 14.22
C CYS A 171 -3.28 -2.91 14.52
N LEU A 172 -4.37 -3.47 13.98
CA LEU A 172 -5.73 -2.97 14.19
C LEU A 172 -6.15 -3.03 15.66
N LEU A 173 -5.84 -4.13 16.36
CA LEU A 173 -6.10 -4.25 17.80
C LEU A 173 -5.33 -3.22 18.62
N ASN A 174 -4.06 -2.96 18.28
CA ASN A 174 -3.25 -1.92 18.92
C ASN A 174 -3.78 -0.50 18.66
N GLN A 175 -4.55 -0.31 17.58
CA GLN A 175 -5.22 0.94 17.23
C GLN A 175 -6.64 1.05 17.83
N GLY A 176 -7.05 0.11 18.70
CA GLY A 176 -8.38 0.09 19.31
C GLY A 176 -9.52 -0.31 18.37
N THR A 177 -9.22 -0.91 17.22
CA THR A 177 -10.22 -1.37 16.25
C THR A 177 -10.85 -2.67 16.73
N ARG A 178 -12.17 -2.78 16.69
CA ARG A 178 -12.88 -4.04 16.92
C ARG A 178 -12.74 -4.94 15.72
N VAL A 179 -12.23 -6.14 15.93
CA VAL A 179 -11.97 -7.12 14.87
C VAL A 179 -12.92 -8.30 14.97
N ILE A 180 -13.50 -8.67 13.83
CA ILE A 180 -14.31 -9.87 13.62
C ILE A 180 -13.61 -10.69 12.55
N TYR A 181 -13.44 -11.99 12.77
CA TYR A 181 -12.79 -12.88 11.83
C TYR A 181 -13.65 -14.11 11.54
N CYS A 182 -14.07 -14.26 10.29
CA CYS A 182 -14.83 -15.40 9.78
C CYS A 182 -13.87 -16.37 9.09
N ASP A 183 -13.71 -17.56 9.66
CA ASP A 183 -12.82 -18.60 9.14
C ASP A 183 -13.58 -19.92 8.91
N PRO A 184 -14.19 -20.12 7.74
CA PRO A 184 -14.92 -21.36 7.43
C PRO A 184 -14.03 -22.59 7.29
N LYS A 185 -12.69 -22.41 7.20
CA LYS A 185 -11.73 -23.53 7.16
C LYS A 185 -11.30 -24.00 8.55
N ASN A 186 -11.43 -23.12 9.55
CA ASN A 186 -10.90 -23.33 10.90
C ASN A 186 -9.39 -23.66 10.86
N ASP A 187 -8.61 -22.79 10.20
CA ASP A 187 -7.16 -22.93 10.03
C ASP A 187 -6.45 -22.99 11.39
N ASP A 188 -5.55 -23.97 11.57
CA ASP A 188 -4.89 -24.21 12.85
C ASP A 188 -4.02 -23.03 13.31
N ASP A 189 -3.26 -22.41 12.41
CA ASP A 189 -2.38 -21.28 12.76
C ASP A 189 -3.21 -20.05 13.15
N MET A 190 -4.32 -19.81 12.44
CA MET A 190 -5.23 -18.73 12.77
C MET A 190 -5.99 -19.01 14.07
N ARG A 191 -6.45 -20.23 14.29
CA ARG A 191 -7.13 -20.65 15.52
C ARG A 191 -6.23 -20.47 16.75
N LEU A 192 -4.96 -20.87 16.68
CA LEU A 192 -3.99 -20.68 17.76
C LEU A 192 -3.78 -19.19 18.03
N PHE A 193 -3.63 -18.37 16.99
CA PHE A 193 -3.51 -16.92 17.13
C PHE A 193 -4.74 -16.28 17.79
N MET A 194 -5.96 -16.75 17.46
CA MET A 194 -7.20 -16.24 18.05
C MET A 194 -7.38 -16.64 19.51
N GLN A 195 -6.88 -17.81 19.93
CA GLN A 195 -6.92 -18.24 21.34
C GLN A 195 -6.16 -17.28 22.26
N VAL A 196 -5.06 -16.71 21.78
CA VAL A 196 -4.27 -15.73 22.55
C VAL A 196 -4.67 -14.27 22.28
N ASN A 197 -5.66 -14.04 21.44
CA ASN A 197 -6.25 -12.73 21.16
C ASN A 197 -7.77 -12.75 21.37
N PRO A 198 -8.28 -12.96 22.61
CA PRO A 198 -9.70 -13.19 22.88
C PRO A 198 -10.59 -11.98 22.60
N SER A 199 -10.03 -10.80 22.39
CA SER A 199 -10.76 -9.60 21.96
C SER A 199 -11.26 -9.68 20.51
N VAL A 200 -10.71 -10.60 19.70
CA VAL A 200 -11.21 -10.86 18.34
C VAL A 200 -12.43 -11.77 18.40
N ARG A 201 -13.51 -11.35 17.76
CA ARG A 201 -14.68 -12.23 17.59
C ARG A 201 -14.39 -13.20 16.45
N TYR A 202 -13.97 -14.42 16.80
CA TYR A 202 -13.62 -15.49 15.87
C TYR A 202 -14.78 -16.45 15.68
N VAL A 203 -15.20 -16.70 14.43
CA VAL A 203 -16.32 -17.59 14.07
C VAL A 203 -15.95 -18.49 12.91
N THR A 204 -16.34 -19.77 13.03
CA THR A 204 -15.95 -20.83 12.06
C THR A 204 -17.15 -21.57 11.46
N LYS A 205 -18.30 -21.59 12.15
CA LYS A 205 -19.48 -22.34 11.73
C LYS A 205 -20.36 -21.50 10.81
N GLU A 206 -20.98 -22.13 9.84
CA GLU A 206 -21.86 -21.50 8.85
C GLU A 206 -22.84 -20.50 9.47
N ASN A 207 -23.64 -20.96 10.44
CA ASN A 207 -24.68 -20.13 11.05
C ASN A 207 -24.11 -18.95 11.85
N GLU A 208 -22.95 -19.12 12.48
CA GLU A 208 -22.26 -18.08 13.23
C GLU A 208 -21.68 -17.03 12.28
N ILE A 209 -21.09 -17.48 11.15
CA ILE A 209 -20.58 -16.59 10.09
C ILE A 209 -21.72 -15.78 9.49
N ALA A 210 -22.80 -16.43 9.06
CA ALA A 210 -23.96 -15.74 8.50
C ALA A 210 -24.58 -14.75 9.49
N LYS A 211 -24.67 -15.14 10.78
CA LYS A 211 -25.18 -14.29 11.86
C LYS A 211 -24.30 -13.05 12.04
N VAL A 212 -22.99 -13.20 12.13
CA VAL A 212 -22.08 -12.06 12.38
C VAL A 212 -22.02 -11.09 11.21
N VAL A 213 -22.12 -11.57 9.97
CA VAL A 213 -22.22 -10.71 8.79
C VAL A 213 -23.52 -9.92 8.78
N ARG A 214 -24.64 -10.56 9.17
CA ARG A 214 -25.95 -9.88 9.31
C ARG A 214 -25.89 -8.79 10.40
N GLU A 215 -25.36 -9.11 11.57
CA GLU A 215 -25.20 -8.15 12.68
C GLU A 215 -24.31 -6.96 12.28
N THR A 216 -23.25 -7.21 11.49
CA THR A 216 -22.37 -6.14 11.00
C THR A 216 -23.09 -5.25 9.98
N GLU A 217 -23.88 -5.80 9.06
CA GLU A 217 -24.70 -5.01 8.15
C GLU A 217 -25.75 -4.19 8.90
N GLU A 218 -26.37 -4.75 9.91
CA GLU A 218 -27.34 -4.04 10.74
C GLU A 218 -26.69 -2.89 11.50
N GLU A 219 -25.48 -3.09 12.00
CA GLU A 219 -24.70 -2.02 12.62
C GLU A 219 -24.39 -0.87 11.64
N VAL A 220 -24.09 -1.15 10.37
CA VAL A 220 -23.95 -0.12 9.33
C VAL A 220 -25.23 0.73 9.25
N ARG A 221 -26.41 0.09 9.24
CA ARG A 221 -27.70 0.78 9.16
C ARG A 221 -28.04 1.58 10.43
N LEU A 222 -27.66 1.08 11.60
CA LEU A 222 -27.83 1.79 12.86
C LEU A 222 -26.97 3.05 12.88
N ARG A 223 -25.69 2.94 12.58
CA ARG A 223 -24.75 4.08 12.49
C ARG A 223 -25.18 5.11 11.45
N GLU A 224 -25.78 4.68 10.33
CA GLU A 224 -26.33 5.60 9.33
C GLU A 224 -27.50 6.42 9.90
N ARG A 225 -28.40 5.78 10.64
CA ARG A 225 -29.50 6.48 11.32
C ARG A 225 -29.00 7.48 12.37
N ASP A 226 -27.95 7.10 13.12
CA ASP A 226 -27.38 7.97 14.15
C ASP A 226 -26.71 9.22 13.52
N LEU A 227 -25.99 9.05 12.40
CA LEU A 227 -25.43 10.17 11.63
C LEU A 227 -26.51 11.14 11.11
N GLN A 228 -27.63 10.58 10.62
CA GLN A 228 -28.72 11.38 10.02
C GLN A 228 -29.62 12.06 11.04
N ASN A 229 -29.97 11.36 12.15
CA ASN A 229 -31.02 11.81 13.06
C ASN A 229 -30.49 12.51 14.32
N ILE A 230 -29.27 12.19 14.77
CA ILE A 230 -28.70 12.66 16.03
C ILE A 230 -27.55 13.64 15.79
N GLY A 231 -27.01 13.68 14.54
CA GLY A 231 -25.90 14.55 14.17
C GLY A 231 -24.56 14.15 14.83
N ILE A 232 -24.41 12.86 15.15
CA ILE A 232 -23.15 12.29 15.66
C ILE A 232 -22.09 12.37 14.54
N ASP A 233 -20.85 12.77 14.88
CA ASP A 233 -19.73 12.72 13.96
C ASP A 233 -19.31 11.26 13.73
N GLU A 234 -18.94 10.91 12.48
CA GLU A 234 -18.40 9.57 12.17
C GLU A 234 -17.19 9.20 13.05
N ALA A 235 -16.44 10.22 13.52
CA ALA A 235 -15.27 10.04 14.37
C ALA A 235 -15.61 9.43 15.75
N GLU A 236 -16.85 9.55 16.21
CA GLU A 236 -17.30 8.99 17.49
C GLU A 236 -17.49 7.47 17.45
N PHE A 237 -17.65 6.90 16.26
CA PHE A 237 -17.79 5.45 16.15
C PHE A 237 -16.45 4.74 16.31
N ASN A 238 -16.41 3.72 17.14
CA ASN A 238 -15.29 2.79 17.17
C ASN A 238 -15.19 2.04 15.85
N PRO A 239 -14.01 2.01 15.20
CA PRO A 239 -13.85 1.30 13.93
C PRO A 239 -14.06 -0.20 14.12
N VAL A 240 -14.65 -0.82 13.09
CA VAL A 240 -14.86 -2.28 13.02
C VAL A 240 -14.21 -2.80 11.75
N PHE A 241 -13.46 -3.88 11.87
CA PHE A 241 -12.90 -4.60 10.73
C PHE A 241 -13.43 -6.02 10.70
N LEU A 242 -14.21 -6.36 9.66
CA LEU A 242 -14.74 -7.70 9.40
C LEU A 242 -13.83 -8.40 8.39
N PHE A 243 -13.06 -9.39 8.82
CA PHE A 243 -12.30 -10.27 7.93
C PHE A 243 -13.14 -11.49 7.54
N PHE A 244 -13.09 -11.82 6.27
CA PHE A 244 -13.69 -13.04 5.75
C PHE A 244 -12.61 -13.85 5.01
N ASP A 245 -12.22 -14.97 5.61
CA ASP A 245 -11.21 -15.86 5.03
C ASP A 245 -11.88 -16.93 4.17
N GLU A 246 -11.48 -16.96 2.91
CA GLU A 246 -11.80 -17.96 1.91
C GLU A 246 -13.30 -18.19 1.64
N LEU A 247 -13.92 -17.28 0.88
CA LEU A 247 -15.31 -17.40 0.43
C LEU A 247 -15.64 -18.75 -0.24
N ILE A 248 -14.67 -19.35 -0.95
CA ILE A 248 -14.82 -20.67 -1.57
C ILE A 248 -15.03 -21.76 -0.51
N ALA A 249 -14.33 -21.68 0.62
CA ALA A 249 -14.54 -22.63 1.71
C ALA A 249 -15.94 -22.49 2.31
N PHE A 250 -16.40 -21.25 2.48
CA PHE A 250 -17.75 -20.98 2.97
C PHE A 250 -18.83 -21.52 2.01
N SER A 251 -18.65 -21.37 0.69
CA SER A 251 -19.59 -21.92 -0.29
C SER A 251 -19.75 -23.45 -0.26
N LYS A 252 -18.76 -24.16 0.32
CA LYS A 252 -18.79 -25.62 0.45
C LYS A 252 -19.49 -26.13 1.70
N ILE A 253 -19.53 -25.31 2.75
CA ILE A 253 -20.15 -25.70 4.04
C ILE A 253 -21.54 -25.09 4.20
N ALA A 254 -21.81 -23.97 3.54
CA ALA A 254 -23.08 -23.24 3.66
C ALA A 254 -24.12 -23.74 2.65
N GLU A 255 -25.39 -23.76 3.06
CA GLU A 255 -26.47 -23.88 2.11
C GLU A 255 -26.45 -22.73 1.11
N LYS A 256 -26.83 -23.02 -0.14
CA LYS A 256 -26.81 -22.02 -1.21
C LYS A 256 -27.51 -20.71 -0.82
N LYS A 257 -28.66 -20.78 -0.19
CA LYS A 257 -29.44 -19.61 0.26
C LYS A 257 -28.67 -18.79 1.28
N THR A 258 -28.04 -19.43 2.27
CA THR A 258 -27.20 -18.79 3.30
C THR A 258 -25.96 -18.13 2.67
N TYR A 259 -25.33 -18.82 1.74
CA TYR A 259 -24.18 -18.29 0.99
C TYR A 259 -24.55 -17.05 0.19
N ASP A 260 -25.61 -17.11 -0.64
CA ASP A 260 -26.05 -16.00 -1.49
C ASP A 260 -26.49 -14.78 -0.65
N GLU A 261 -27.13 -15.02 0.50
CA GLU A 261 -27.51 -13.95 1.44
C GLU A 261 -26.27 -13.31 2.06
N THR A 262 -25.33 -14.13 2.52
CA THR A 262 -24.08 -13.63 3.14
C THR A 262 -23.25 -12.81 2.16
N GLN A 263 -23.13 -13.23 0.91
CA GLN A 263 -22.45 -12.47 -0.13
C GLN A 263 -23.11 -11.11 -0.39
N ARG A 264 -24.43 -11.07 -0.53
CA ARG A 264 -25.15 -9.80 -0.73
C ARG A 264 -24.94 -8.82 0.42
N ARG A 265 -24.93 -9.35 1.66
CA ARG A 265 -24.68 -8.53 2.85
C ARG A 265 -23.25 -8.02 2.92
N LEU A 266 -22.24 -8.85 2.59
CA LEU A 266 -20.86 -8.42 2.47
C LEU A 266 -20.69 -7.31 1.42
N ALA A 267 -21.35 -7.46 0.25
CA ALA A 267 -21.36 -6.44 -0.79
C ALA A 267 -21.97 -5.12 -0.27
N SER A 268 -23.09 -5.18 0.45
CA SER A 268 -23.71 -4.01 1.08
C SER A 268 -22.76 -3.31 2.06
N ILE A 269 -22.10 -4.07 2.95
CA ILE A 269 -21.13 -3.52 3.91
C ILE A 269 -19.95 -2.85 3.21
N VAL A 270 -19.40 -3.48 2.16
CA VAL A 270 -18.28 -2.92 1.39
C VAL A 270 -18.66 -1.59 0.72
N VAL A 271 -19.86 -1.49 0.19
CA VAL A 271 -20.33 -0.27 -0.49
C VAL A 271 -20.64 0.87 0.49
N THR A 272 -21.22 0.55 1.64
CA THR A 272 -21.81 1.55 2.54
C THR A 272 -21.08 1.76 3.87
N GLY A 273 -20.18 0.82 4.25
CA GLY A 273 -19.57 0.78 5.58
C GLY A 273 -18.51 1.85 5.85
N ARG A 274 -17.81 2.34 4.80
CA ARG A 274 -16.69 3.29 4.95
C ARG A 274 -17.03 4.50 5.82
N SER A 275 -18.11 5.21 5.48
CA SER A 275 -18.57 6.40 6.20
C SER A 275 -19.15 6.11 7.59
N LYS A 276 -19.28 4.85 7.96
CA LYS A 276 -19.74 4.36 9.27
C LYS A 276 -18.58 3.69 10.05
N ARG A 277 -17.34 3.84 9.57
CA ARG A 277 -16.14 3.21 10.13
C ARG A 277 -16.23 1.69 10.27
N ILE A 278 -16.90 1.04 9.32
CA ILE A 278 -16.99 -0.41 9.21
C ILE A 278 -16.28 -0.84 7.92
N TYR A 279 -15.28 -1.68 8.07
CA TYR A 279 -14.39 -2.09 6.99
C TYR A 279 -14.43 -3.61 6.80
N VAL A 280 -14.16 -4.06 5.57
CA VAL A 280 -14.11 -5.48 5.22
C VAL A 280 -12.72 -5.83 4.70
N GLY A 281 -12.18 -6.95 5.17
CA GLY A 281 -11.00 -7.59 4.62
C GLY A 281 -11.35 -8.95 4.02
N LEU A 282 -11.24 -9.10 2.72
CA LEU A 282 -11.39 -10.39 2.05
C LEU A 282 -10.03 -11.05 1.90
N ILE A 283 -9.91 -12.29 2.39
CA ILE A 283 -8.68 -13.07 2.32
C ILE A 283 -8.96 -14.29 1.44
N LEU A 284 -8.22 -14.44 0.34
CA LEU A 284 -8.51 -15.45 -0.68
C LEU A 284 -7.21 -16.15 -1.12
N GLN A 285 -7.29 -17.39 -1.55
CA GLN A 285 -6.17 -18.06 -2.21
C GLN A 285 -6.03 -17.58 -3.66
N ARG A 286 -7.15 -17.34 -4.35
CA ARG A 286 -7.19 -16.80 -5.71
C ARG A 286 -8.26 -15.71 -5.80
N PRO A 287 -8.00 -14.62 -6.50
CA PRO A 287 -8.97 -13.55 -6.69
C PRO A 287 -9.98 -13.92 -7.79
N ASP A 288 -10.72 -15.02 -7.60
CA ASP A 288 -11.68 -15.48 -8.60
C ASP A 288 -12.90 -14.56 -8.65
N THR A 289 -13.21 -14.08 -9.86
CA THR A 289 -14.32 -13.15 -10.11
C THR A 289 -15.69 -13.79 -9.90
N SER A 290 -15.78 -15.13 -9.89
CA SER A 290 -17.02 -15.84 -9.57
C SER A 290 -17.42 -15.72 -8.10
N PHE A 291 -16.48 -15.41 -7.21
CA PHE A 291 -16.70 -15.26 -5.77
C PHE A 291 -16.65 -13.82 -5.27
N VAL A 292 -16.09 -12.90 -6.06
CA VAL A 292 -16.02 -11.48 -5.72
C VAL A 292 -16.58 -10.68 -6.89
N GLU A 293 -17.85 -10.34 -6.79
CA GLU A 293 -18.53 -9.50 -7.79
C GLU A 293 -17.75 -8.20 -8.06
N GLY A 294 -17.83 -7.70 -9.30
CA GLY A 294 -17.07 -6.52 -9.71
C GLY A 294 -17.27 -5.32 -8.79
N ALA A 295 -18.51 -5.07 -8.35
CA ALA A 295 -18.84 -3.98 -7.44
C ALA A 295 -18.13 -4.10 -6.07
N ILE A 296 -17.97 -5.31 -5.52
CA ILE A 296 -17.22 -5.54 -4.28
C ILE A 296 -15.75 -5.23 -4.53
N ARG A 297 -15.16 -5.85 -5.57
CA ARG A 297 -13.74 -5.71 -5.89
C ARG A 297 -13.33 -4.25 -6.12
N ASP A 298 -14.18 -3.47 -6.79
CA ASP A 298 -13.87 -2.07 -7.10
C ASP A 298 -13.85 -1.17 -5.86
N ASN A 299 -14.53 -1.58 -4.78
CA ASN A 299 -14.53 -0.90 -3.49
C ASN A 299 -13.43 -1.39 -2.53
N LEU A 300 -12.73 -2.50 -2.82
CA LEU A 300 -11.58 -2.95 -2.05
C LEU A 300 -10.35 -2.11 -2.44
N SER A 301 -10.17 -0.97 -1.77
CA SER A 301 -9.19 0.05 -2.16
C SER A 301 -7.74 -0.34 -1.86
N CYS A 302 -7.50 -1.16 -0.84
CA CYS A 302 -6.20 -1.77 -0.60
C CYS A 302 -6.18 -3.19 -1.12
N ARG A 303 -5.27 -3.49 -2.05
CA ARG A 303 -5.16 -4.81 -2.67
C ARG A 303 -3.75 -5.35 -2.50
N ILE A 304 -3.64 -6.54 -1.94
CA ILE A 304 -2.37 -7.20 -1.64
C ILE A 304 -2.34 -8.57 -2.31
N CYS A 305 -1.30 -8.84 -3.09
CA CYS A 305 -1.00 -10.15 -3.66
C CYS A 305 0.30 -10.67 -3.09
N MET A 306 0.23 -11.77 -2.33
CA MET A 306 1.36 -12.39 -1.65
C MET A 306 2.07 -13.41 -2.54
N GLY A 307 3.40 -13.40 -2.53
CA GLY A 307 4.22 -14.33 -3.28
C GLY A 307 4.18 -14.09 -4.80
N GLN A 308 4.45 -15.15 -5.56
CA GLN A 308 4.41 -15.14 -7.02
C GLN A 308 3.02 -15.60 -7.48
N MET A 309 2.40 -14.83 -8.34
CA MET A 309 1.09 -15.15 -8.90
C MET A 309 1.12 -15.14 -10.43
N SER A 310 0.12 -15.75 -11.06
CA SER A 310 -0.06 -15.70 -12.52
C SER A 310 -0.54 -14.32 -12.98
N ASP A 311 -0.27 -13.98 -14.24
CA ASP A 311 -0.77 -12.76 -14.88
C ASP A 311 -2.30 -12.63 -14.76
N ALA A 312 -3.02 -13.75 -14.90
CA ALA A 312 -4.47 -13.78 -14.69
C ALA A 312 -4.88 -13.39 -13.27
N ALA A 313 -4.15 -13.86 -12.25
CA ALA A 313 -4.42 -13.50 -10.86
C ALA A 313 -4.09 -12.03 -10.57
N TYR A 314 -2.98 -11.49 -11.09
CA TYR A 314 -2.68 -10.07 -10.98
C TYR A 314 -3.73 -9.20 -11.69
N LYS A 315 -4.17 -9.60 -12.90
CA LYS A 315 -5.25 -8.93 -13.61
C LYS A 315 -6.55 -8.91 -12.79
N MET A 316 -6.90 -10.02 -12.15
CA MET A 316 -8.10 -10.11 -11.32
C MET A 316 -7.98 -9.24 -10.06
N ALA A 317 -6.81 -9.19 -9.42
CA ALA A 317 -6.60 -8.42 -8.20
C ALA A 317 -6.43 -6.92 -8.46
N PHE A 318 -5.59 -6.54 -9.41
CA PHE A 318 -5.17 -5.15 -9.61
C PHE A 318 -5.86 -4.44 -10.78
N GLY A 319 -6.46 -5.19 -11.70
CA GLY A 319 -7.05 -4.68 -12.94
C GLY A 319 -6.21 -5.01 -14.18
N SER A 320 -6.79 -4.77 -15.37
CA SER A 320 -6.20 -5.11 -16.68
C SER A 320 -4.85 -4.45 -16.91
N ASP A 321 -4.68 -3.22 -16.46
CA ASP A 321 -3.47 -2.42 -16.68
C ASP A 321 -2.25 -2.96 -15.95
N PHE A 322 -2.47 -3.81 -14.95
CA PHE A 322 -1.44 -4.39 -14.10
C PHE A 322 -1.32 -5.92 -14.25
N ALA A 323 -1.82 -6.50 -15.34
CA ALA A 323 -1.79 -7.95 -15.56
C ALA A 323 -0.36 -8.53 -15.61
N HIS A 324 0.61 -7.74 -16.11
CA HIS A 324 1.99 -8.19 -16.31
C HIS A 324 2.98 -7.68 -15.26
N VAL A 325 2.48 -7.18 -14.13
CA VAL A 325 3.36 -6.82 -13.02
C VAL A 325 4.07 -8.07 -12.48
N LYS A 326 5.29 -7.87 -11.98
CA LYS A 326 6.09 -8.97 -11.41
C LYS A 326 6.47 -8.62 -9.99
N ASN A 327 6.34 -9.58 -9.10
CA ASN A 327 6.99 -9.56 -7.82
C ASN A 327 8.38 -10.18 -7.99
N ASN A 328 9.44 -9.40 -7.82
CA ASN A 328 10.83 -9.90 -7.95
C ASN A 328 11.36 -10.49 -6.65
N ARG A 329 10.55 -10.51 -5.60
CA ARG A 329 10.90 -11.04 -4.28
C ARG A 329 10.38 -12.47 -4.14
N HIS A 330 11.20 -13.31 -3.50
CA HIS A 330 10.90 -14.72 -3.25
C HIS A 330 10.78 -15.07 -1.77
N GLU A 331 11.01 -14.11 -0.90
CA GLU A 331 10.93 -14.29 0.56
C GLU A 331 9.47 -14.55 0.98
N ILE A 332 9.25 -15.39 1.98
CA ILE A 332 7.94 -15.57 2.60
C ILE A 332 7.51 -14.24 3.23
N GLY A 333 6.28 -13.84 2.97
CA GLY A 333 5.76 -12.53 3.40
C GLY A 333 6.02 -11.40 2.40
N ALA A 334 6.70 -11.68 1.26
CA ALA A 334 6.84 -10.72 0.18
C ALA A 334 5.60 -10.73 -0.73
N GLY A 335 5.27 -9.58 -1.30
CA GLY A 335 4.14 -9.43 -2.20
C GLY A 335 4.11 -8.09 -2.92
N LEU A 336 3.02 -7.87 -3.63
CA LEU A 336 2.67 -6.59 -4.25
C LEU A 336 1.48 -5.98 -3.52
N ILE A 337 1.56 -4.70 -3.22
CA ILE A 337 0.46 -3.90 -2.65
C ILE A 337 0.08 -2.78 -3.62
N PHE A 338 -1.21 -2.54 -3.76
CA PHE A 338 -1.77 -1.42 -4.53
C PHE A 338 -2.81 -0.70 -3.67
N ARG A 339 -2.58 0.59 -3.42
CA ARG A 339 -3.47 1.48 -2.66
C ARG A 339 -4.14 2.43 -3.63
N GLN A 340 -5.41 2.21 -3.90
CA GLN A 340 -6.17 3.00 -4.86
C GLN A 340 -6.18 4.49 -4.48
N GLY A 341 -5.90 5.36 -5.44
CA GLY A 341 -5.79 6.81 -5.21
C GLY A 341 -4.47 7.27 -4.57
N VAL A 342 -3.57 6.33 -4.23
CA VAL A 342 -2.24 6.61 -3.66
C VAL A 342 -1.12 6.14 -4.58
N ASP A 343 -1.23 4.90 -5.05
CA ASP A 343 -0.22 4.28 -5.90
C ASP A 343 -0.58 4.43 -7.38
N THR A 344 0.41 4.65 -8.22
CA THR A 344 0.26 4.66 -9.69
C THR A 344 0.40 3.27 -10.29
N LYS A 345 1.08 2.36 -9.58
CA LYS A 345 1.25 0.93 -9.94
C LYS A 345 1.41 0.09 -8.66
N PRO A 346 1.14 -1.23 -8.72
CA PRO A 346 1.44 -2.13 -7.62
C PRO A 346 2.92 -2.07 -7.22
N ARG A 347 3.21 -2.09 -5.92
CA ARG A 347 4.54 -1.91 -5.34
C ARG A 347 4.94 -3.15 -4.56
N GLU A 348 6.21 -3.52 -4.65
CA GLU A 348 6.77 -4.57 -3.82
C GLU A 348 6.78 -4.15 -2.35
N PHE A 349 6.40 -5.07 -1.49
CA PHE A 349 6.46 -4.90 -0.04
C PHE A 349 6.88 -6.19 0.63
N LEU A 350 7.19 -6.10 1.91
CA LEU A 350 7.55 -7.24 2.73
C LEU A 350 6.87 -7.12 4.09
N THR A 351 6.05 -8.10 4.45
CA THR A 351 5.46 -8.19 5.78
C THR A 351 6.58 -8.48 6.78
N PRO A 352 6.58 -7.88 7.97
CA PRO A 352 7.49 -8.26 9.03
C PRO A 352 7.40 -9.77 9.32
N TYR A 353 8.54 -10.42 9.55
CA TYR A 353 8.57 -11.81 9.98
C TYR A 353 8.17 -11.87 11.46
N ILE A 354 7.15 -12.67 11.75
CA ILE A 354 6.63 -12.83 13.09
C ILE A 354 7.22 -14.11 13.67
N GLU A 355 7.98 -13.97 14.74
CA GLU A 355 8.50 -15.13 15.48
C GLU A 355 7.34 -15.88 16.14
N LYS A 356 7.49 -17.20 16.27
CA LYS A 356 6.42 -18.05 16.83
C LYS A 356 6.07 -17.59 18.26
N GLY A 357 4.83 -17.27 18.48
CA GLY A 357 4.34 -16.76 19.77
C GLY A 357 4.51 -15.26 20.00
N ALA A 358 5.15 -14.53 19.10
CA ALA A 358 5.43 -13.08 19.25
C ALA A 358 4.16 -12.21 19.37
N LEU A 359 3.05 -12.65 18.86
CA LEU A 359 1.78 -11.89 18.88
C LEU A 359 0.82 -12.38 19.99
N ASN A 360 1.30 -13.23 20.90
CA ASN A 360 0.50 -13.63 22.05
C ASN A 360 0.34 -12.42 22.98
N ARG A 361 -0.88 -12.13 23.39
CA ARG A 361 -1.20 -11.13 24.40
C ARG A 361 -1.38 -11.87 25.71
N GLU A 362 -0.60 -11.49 26.73
CA GLU A 362 -0.76 -11.97 28.09
C GLU A 362 -2.07 -11.47 28.73
#